data_d127c5e57bff27c3e8d3a9a872acd7cc
#
_entry.id   d127c5e57bff27c3e8d3a9a872acd7cc
#
_cell.length_a   1.000
_cell.length_b   1.000
_cell.length_c   1.000
_cell.angle_alpha   90.00
_cell.angle_beta   90.00
_cell.angle_gamma   90.00
#
_symmetry.space_group_name_H-M   'P 1'
#
loop_
_entity.id
_entity.type
_entity.pdbx_description
1 polymer ?
#
loop_
_entity_poly.entity_id
_entity_poly.type
_entity_poly.pdbx_seq_one_letter_code
_entity_poly.pdbx_strand_id
1 'polypeptide(L)'
;MLVGVCDFPGSYAFPPAGYGGIERWLWAVAVGARAAGADVHLLGPGWLTDLEHDWVRKPVRLEDISTGSLAERELRDTGYDLLVVGHEYPSIPAWTRTWNELDCDVATFQHSPVFQHTGTAFDGQRSRLYCYSPEMIERYADHQPIPELAVHLGLDEEEPPATAGTELVWLGRIDEEKAPHIAVRAAQILGRRIRIVGPVFDEAYVRRHERLFSADHVKWIGELGGPAKTAAIADASVFVYTYARPYVEAGAAVFGESLRAGTPMAALTWREGTCAHAALCDETGAVAVVDPREEDETAARRLADAIEQAESLDHQRVQAIGMQRFDPVRHFQAMSARSC
;
A
#
# COMPACT_ATOMS: atom_id res chain seq x y z
N MET A 1 -20.00 3.33 -16.71
CA MET A 1 -20.03 3.20 -15.23
C MET A 1 -19.54 4.50 -14.65
N LEU A 2 -20.32 5.12 -13.77
CA LEU A 2 -19.95 6.34 -13.05
C LEU A 2 -19.38 5.98 -11.68
N VAL A 3 -18.13 6.40 -11.41
CA VAL A 3 -17.38 6.02 -10.23
C VAL A 3 -17.02 7.25 -9.41
N GLY A 4 -17.38 7.23 -8.13
CA GLY A 4 -16.91 8.22 -7.15
C GLY A 4 -15.69 7.69 -6.41
N VAL A 5 -14.54 8.36 -6.53
CA VAL A 5 -13.34 8.03 -5.77
C VAL A 5 -13.20 9.05 -4.65
N CYS A 6 -13.43 8.57 -3.42
CA CYS A 6 -13.52 9.42 -2.23
C CYS A 6 -12.14 9.63 -1.63
N ASP A 7 -11.78 10.88 -1.33
CA ASP A 7 -10.58 11.18 -0.54
C ASP A 7 -10.67 10.57 0.88
N PHE A 8 -9.66 10.80 1.69
CA PHE A 8 -9.69 10.44 3.11
C PHE A 8 -9.97 11.67 3.97
N PRO A 9 -10.69 11.52 5.09
CA PRO A 9 -10.87 12.61 6.03
C PRO A 9 -9.52 13.05 6.60
N GLY A 10 -9.34 14.36 6.75
CA GLY A 10 -8.10 14.95 7.28
C GLY A 10 -7.30 15.72 6.25
N SER A 11 -6.00 15.89 6.50
CA SER A 11 -5.10 16.74 5.72
C SER A 11 -4.30 15.98 4.65
N TYR A 12 -4.97 15.13 3.87
CA TYR A 12 -4.34 14.42 2.76
C TYR A 12 -4.35 15.25 1.49
N ALA A 13 -3.39 14.98 0.59
CA ALA A 13 -3.35 15.52 -0.76
C ALA A 13 -3.20 14.37 -1.78
N PHE A 14 -4.03 14.38 -2.82
CA PHE A 14 -4.08 13.33 -3.85
C PHE A 14 -3.84 13.93 -5.24
N PRO A 15 -2.85 13.44 -6.01
CA PRO A 15 -1.76 12.52 -5.60
C PRO A 15 -0.75 13.17 -4.65
N PRO A 16 0.00 12.38 -3.86
CA PRO A 16 1.00 12.94 -2.95
C PRO A 16 2.27 13.34 -3.71
N ALA A 17 2.89 14.44 -3.28
CA ALA A 17 4.18 14.87 -3.84
C ALA A 17 5.38 14.08 -3.29
N GLY A 18 5.27 13.54 -2.07
CA GLY A 18 6.34 12.84 -1.36
C GLY A 18 5.94 11.45 -0.86
N TYR A 19 6.26 11.15 0.40
CA TYR A 19 5.84 9.92 1.06
C TYR A 19 4.31 9.88 1.20
N GLY A 20 3.69 8.70 0.91
CA GLY A 20 2.24 8.53 1.01
C GLY A 20 1.76 7.29 0.25
N GLY A 21 1.71 6.12 0.92
CA GLY A 21 1.31 4.86 0.28
C GLY A 21 -0.18 4.79 -0.03
N ILE A 22 -1.02 5.27 0.89
CA ILE A 22 -2.48 5.25 0.74
C ILE A 22 -2.92 6.25 -0.33
N GLU A 23 -2.30 7.42 -0.35
CA GLU A 23 -2.57 8.47 -1.33
C GLU A 23 -2.23 8.03 -2.75
N ARG A 24 -1.10 7.33 -2.93
CA ARG A 24 -0.71 6.75 -4.22
C ARG A 24 -1.68 5.68 -4.67
N TRP A 25 -2.07 4.80 -3.75
CA TRP A 25 -3.07 3.78 -4.05
C TRP A 25 -4.37 4.41 -4.57
N LEU A 26 -4.90 5.44 -3.88
CA LEU A 26 -6.15 6.07 -4.27
C LEU A 26 -6.04 6.76 -5.63
N TRP A 27 -4.89 7.40 -5.90
CA TRP A 27 -4.61 7.97 -7.21
C TRP A 27 -4.57 6.88 -8.30
N ALA A 28 -3.87 5.78 -8.06
CA ALA A 28 -3.83 4.65 -8.99
C ALA A 28 -5.23 4.06 -9.26
N VAL A 29 -6.11 4.03 -8.25
CA VAL A 29 -7.52 3.65 -8.44
C VAL A 29 -8.23 4.60 -9.39
N ALA A 30 -8.08 5.91 -9.21
CA ALA A 30 -8.71 6.90 -10.09
C ALA A 30 -8.21 6.78 -11.54
N VAL A 31 -6.89 6.68 -11.73
CA VAL A 31 -6.26 6.50 -13.04
C VAL A 31 -6.69 5.19 -13.68
N GLY A 32 -6.65 4.09 -12.93
CA GLY A 32 -7.05 2.76 -13.40
C GLY A 32 -8.53 2.70 -13.81
N ALA A 33 -9.42 3.32 -13.03
CA ALA A 33 -10.84 3.42 -13.35
C ALA A 33 -11.08 4.17 -14.67
N ARG A 34 -10.42 5.32 -14.84
CA ARG A 34 -10.49 6.11 -16.08
C ARG A 34 -9.93 5.34 -17.27
N ALA A 35 -8.79 4.69 -17.13
CA ALA A 35 -8.18 3.87 -18.18
C ALA A 35 -9.03 2.65 -18.54
N ALA A 36 -9.82 2.13 -17.60
CA ALA A 36 -10.82 1.08 -17.83
C ALA A 36 -12.10 1.59 -18.53
N GLY A 37 -12.20 2.88 -18.82
CA GLY A 37 -13.34 3.51 -19.50
C GLY A 37 -14.48 3.92 -18.56
N ALA A 38 -14.23 4.03 -17.25
CA ALA A 38 -15.19 4.60 -16.31
C ALA A 38 -15.21 6.13 -16.39
N ASP A 39 -16.37 6.72 -16.13
CA ASP A 39 -16.51 8.15 -15.85
C ASP A 39 -16.21 8.37 -14.37
N VAL A 40 -15.17 9.13 -14.07
CA VAL A 40 -14.61 9.21 -12.72
C VAL A 40 -14.80 10.60 -12.12
N HIS A 41 -15.45 10.65 -10.97
CA HIS A 41 -15.54 11.84 -10.13
C HIS A 41 -14.65 11.71 -8.89
N LEU A 42 -13.81 12.72 -8.66
CA LEU A 42 -12.94 12.82 -7.49
C LEU A 42 -13.68 13.55 -6.37
N LEU A 43 -14.08 12.81 -5.34
CA LEU A 43 -14.92 13.32 -4.25
C LEU A 43 -14.05 13.72 -3.05
N GLY A 44 -14.25 14.94 -2.58
CA GLY A 44 -13.58 15.49 -1.41
C GLY A 44 -12.60 16.61 -1.71
N PRO A 45 -12.24 17.41 -0.70
CA PRO A 45 -11.33 18.55 -0.84
C PRO A 45 -9.85 18.17 -0.96
N GLY A 46 -9.48 16.91 -0.64
CA GLY A 46 -8.09 16.43 -0.68
C GLY A 46 -7.50 16.29 -2.08
N TRP A 47 -8.33 16.29 -3.11
CA TRP A 47 -7.86 16.21 -4.50
C TRP A 47 -7.24 17.54 -4.98
N LEU A 48 -6.03 17.49 -5.51
CA LEU A 48 -5.31 18.65 -6.03
C LEU A 48 -6.09 19.36 -7.15
N THR A 49 -5.88 20.66 -7.28
CA THR A 49 -6.62 21.51 -8.23
C THR A 49 -5.98 21.58 -9.61
N ASP A 50 -4.70 21.25 -9.70
CA ASP A 50 -3.83 21.39 -10.86
C ASP A 50 -3.46 20.03 -11.49
N LEU A 51 -4.37 19.07 -11.40
CA LEU A 51 -4.21 17.77 -12.05
C LEU A 51 -4.16 17.92 -13.57
N GLU A 52 -3.25 17.19 -14.22
CA GLU A 52 -2.93 17.30 -15.66
C GLU A 52 -4.09 17.02 -16.62
N HIS A 53 -5.17 16.41 -16.19
CA HIS A 53 -6.31 16.06 -17.04
C HIS A 53 -7.59 16.74 -16.57
N ASP A 54 -8.60 16.79 -17.45
CA ASP A 54 -9.95 17.27 -17.12
C ASP A 54 -10.65 16.29 -16.18
N TRP A 55 -10.24 16.28 -14.91
CA TRP A 55 -10.90 15.52 -13.87
C TRP A 55 -12.13 16.23 -13.34
N VAL A 56 -13.25 15.52 -13.25
CA VAL A 56 -14.45 16.03 -12.59
C VAL A 56 -14.21 15.98 -11.08
N ARG A 57 -14.07 17.14 -10.46
CA ARG A 57 -13.82 17.26 -9.03
C ARG A 57 -15.03 17.77 -8.29
N LYS A 58 -15.38 17.11 -7.21
CA LYS A 58 -16.49 17.42 -6.32
C LYS A 58 -15.96 17.66 -4.91
N PRO A 59 -15.63 18.91 -4.54
CA PRO A 59 -14.96 19.22 -3.27
C PRO A 59 -15.94 19.21 -2.08
N VAL A 60 -16.83 18.23 -2.02
CA VAL A 60 -17.74 18.02 -0.91
C VAL A 60 -17.06 17.32 0.23
N ARG A 61 -17.22 17.81 1.44
CA ARG A 61 -16.62 17.20 2.65
C ARG A 61 -17.45 16.00 3.09
N LEU A 62 -17.01 14.82 2.72
CA LEU A 62 -17.72 13.58 3.04
C LEU A 62 -17.73 13.27 4.54
N GLU A 63 -16.76 13.76 5.31
CA GLU A 63 -16.74 13.68 6.78
C GLU A 63 -17.89 14.46 7.44
N ASP A 64 -18.42 15.49 6.78
CA ASP A 64 -19.55 16.31 7.26
C ASP A 64 -20.92 15.76 6.80
N ILE A 65 -20.97 14.54 6.30
CA ILE A 65 -22.21 13.94 5.78
C ILE A 65 -23.29 13.86 6.86
N SER A 66 -24.44 14.38 6.53
CA SER A 66 -25.64 14.36 7.40
C SER A 66 -26.88 14.57 6.54
N THR A 67 -28.04 14.28 7.09
CA THR A 67 -29.31 14.48 6.39
C THR A 67 -29.47 15.90 5.86
N GLY A 68 -29.62 16.05 4.55
CA GLY A 68 -29.76 17.32 3.85
C GLY A 68 -28.44 18.08 3.62
N SER A 69 -27.30 17.50 3.98
CA SER A 69 -25.98 18.10 3.68
C SER A 69 -25.66 18.14 2.19
N LEU A 70 -24.66 18.94 1.80
CA LEU A 70 -24.16 18.97 0.42
C LEU A 70 -23.61 17.61 0.01
N ALA A 71 -22.91 16.94 0.91
CA ALA A 71 -22.35 15.62 0.64
C ALA A 71 -23.43 14.58 0.38
N GLU A 72 -24.49 14.54 1.19
CA GLU A 72 -25.60 13.62 0.98
C GLU A 72 -26.30 13.88 -0.38
N ARG A 73 -26.58 15.15 -0.69
CA ARG A 73 -27.20 15.51 -1.98
C ARG A 73 -26.33 15.13 -3.17
N GLU A 74 -25.02 15.40 -3.10
CA GLU A 74 -24.09 15.02 -4.17
C GLU A 74 -24.13 13.51 -4.44
N LEU A 75 -24.11 12.69 -3.38
CA LEU A 75 -24.15 11.24 -3.53
C LEU A 75 -25.49 10.75 -4.09
N ARG A 76 -26.62 11.33 -3.66
CA ARG A 76 -27.96 10.93 -4.12
C ARG A 76 -28.28 11.40 -5.54
N ASP A 77 -27.98 12.66 -5.83
CA ASP A 77 -28.42 13.31 -7.06
C ASP A 77 -27.54 12.91 -8.27
N THR A 78 -26.29 12.53 -8.03
CA THR A 78 -25.37 12.14 -9.10
C THR A 78 -25.61 10.72 -9.60
N GLY A 79 -26.02 9.78 -8.73
CA GLY A 79 -26.35 8.40 -9.13
C GLY A 79 -25.10 7.60 -9.51
N TYR A 80 -24.14 7.48 -8.59
CA TYR A 80 -22.94 6.66 -8.78
C TYR A 80 -23.29 5.18 -8.89
N ASP A 81 -22.56 4.47 -9.76
CA ASP A 81 -22.60 2.99 -9.83
C ASP A 81 -21.73 2.37 -8.75
N LEU A 82 -20.57 3.02 -8.46
CA LEU A 82 -19.57 2.56 -7.49
C LEU A 82 -18.96 3.74 -6.74
N LEU A 83 -18.85 3.62 -5.43
CA LEU A 83 -18.02 4.49 -4.59
C LEU A 83 -16.82 3.70 -4.08
N VAL A 84 -15.61 4.26 -4.24
CA VAL A 84 -14.38 3.71 -3.65
C VAL A 84 -13.99 4.58 -2.48
N VAL A 85 -13.86 3.97 -1.30
CA VAL A 85 -13.65 4.70 -0.03
C VAL A 85 -12.55 4.06 0.80
N GLY A 86 -11.85 4.87 1.59
CA GLY A 86 -10.96 4.40 2.65
C GLY A 86 -11.75 3.91 3.88
N HIS A 87 -11.05 3.29 4.80
CA HIS A 87 -11.64 2.67 6.00
C HIS A 87 -12.23 3.67 7.01
N GLU A 88 -11.89 4.95 6.89
CA GLU A 88 -12.32 5.99 7.83
C GLU A 88 -13.80 6.35 7.69
N TYR A 89 -14.30 6.45 6.46
CA TYR A 89 -15.70 6.84 6.22
C TYR A 89 -16.71 5.84 6.78
N PRO A 90 -16.52 4.53 6.67
CA PRO A 90 -17.41 3.57 7.36
C PRO A 90 -17.56 3.80 8.86
N SER A 91 -16.58 4.49 9.48
CA SER A 91 -16.63 4.85 10.90
C SER A 91 -17.63 5.96 11.22
N ILE A 92 -18.19 6.63 10.24
CA ILE A 92 -19.12 7.73 10.42
C ILE A 92 -20.57 7.20 10.34
N PRO A 93 -21.36 7.20 11.44
CA PRO A 93 -22.72 6.62 11.42
C PRO A 93 -23.65 7.24 10.38
N ALA A 94 -23.49 8.53 10.09
CA ALA A 94 -24.28 9.21 9.06
C ALA A 94 -23.92 8.71 7.66
N TRP A 95 -22.65 8.41 7.41
CA TRP A 95 -22.17 7.80 6.18
C TRP A 95 -22.82 6.42 5.96
N THR A 96 -22.74 5.54 6.96
CA THR A 96 -23.33 4.19 6.88
C THR A 96 -24.81 4.23 6.56
N ARG A 97 -25.59 5.12 7.18
CA ARG A 97 -27.01 5.31 6.83
C ARG A 97 -27.18 5.76 5.40
N THR A 98 -26.39 6.75 4.97
CA THR A 98 -26.53 7.34 3.64
C THR A 98 -26.25 6.30 2.56
N TRP A 99 -25.16 5.57 2.64
CA TRP A 99 -24.83 4.62 1.59
C TRP A 99 -25.78 3.43 1.53
N ASN A 100 -26.38 2.99 2.63
CA ASN A 100 -27.40 1.94 2.63
C ASN A 100 -28.68 2.36 1.93
N GLU A 101 -28.91 3.66 1.76
CA GLU A 101 -30.05 4.23 1.04
C GLU A 101 -29.71 4.55 -0.43
N LEU A 102 -28.44 4.47 -0.83
CA LEU A 102 -28.00 4.67 -2.22
C LEU A 102 -28.14 3.39 -3.02
N ASP A 103 -28.50 3.53 -4.29
CA ASP A 103 -28.50 2.41 -5.24
C ASP A 103 -27.15 2.29 -5.95
N CYS A 104 -26.07 2.14 -5.17
CA CYS A 104 -24.69 2.01 -5.67
C CYS A 104 -23.89 1.00 -4.85
N ASP A 105 -22.87 0.41 -5.49
CA ASP A 105 -21.88 -0.42 -4.79
C ASP A 105 -20.88 0.44 -4.05
N VAL A 106 -20.40 -0.03 -2.90
CA VAL A 106 -19.35 0.64 -2.11
C VAL A 106 -18.20 -0.31 -1.87
N ALA A 107 -17.03 0.03 -2.41
CA ALA A 107 -15.79 -0.69 -2.18
C ALA A 107 -14.97 0.02 -1.12
N THR A 108 -14.84 -0.60 0.04
CA THR A 108 -14.03 -0.10 1.14
C THR A 108 -12.74 -0.90 1.26
N PHE A 109 -11.61 -0.21 1.33
CA PHE A 109 -10.31 -0.84 1.51
C PHE A 109 -9.78 -0.57 2.92
N GLN A 110 -9.31 -1.65 3.56
CA GLN A 110 -8.73 -1.55 4.89
C GLN A 110 -7.21 -1.40 4.82
N HIS A 111 -6.75 -0.20 5.16
CA HIS A 111 -5.34 0.19 5.14
C HIS A 111 -4.67 0.17 6.52
N SER A 112 -5.41 -0.18 7.57
CA SER A 112 -4.91 -0.20 8.94
C SER A 112 -5.22 -1.53 9.61
N PRO A 113 -4.30 -2.06 10.44
CA PRO A 113 -4.58 -3.24 11.25
C PRO A 113 -5.56 -2.95 12.41
N VAL A 114 -5.80 -1.69 12.70
CA VAL A 114 -6.74 -1.24 13.72
C VAL A 114 -7.94 -0.61 13.04
N PHE A 115 -9.09 -1.20 13.25
CA PHE A 115 -10.36 -0.65 12.80
C PHE A 115 -11.13 -0.13 14.00
N GLN A 116 -11.35 1.17 14.04
CA GLN A 116 -12.00 1.84 15.19
C GLN A 116 -13.53 1.67 15.20
N HIS A 117 -14.05 0.89 14.26
CA HIS A 117 -15.46 0.80 14.03
C HIS A 117 -16.08 -0.47 14.56
N THR A 118 -17.26 -0.35 15.11
CA THR A 118 -18.03 -1.45 15.65
C THR A 118 -19.22 -1.81 14.76
N GLY A 119 -19.36 -3.08 14.49
CA GLY A 119 -20.55 -3.85 14.16
C GLY A 119 -21.39 -3.47 12.93
N THR A 120 -21.66 -2.20 12.63
CA THR A 120 -22.62 -1.83 11.58
C THR A 120 -22.01 -1.12 10.36
N ALA A 121 -20.70 -0.94 10.35
CA ALA A 121 -20.00 -0.18 9.31
C ALA A 121 -20.21 -0.73 7.91
N PHE A 122 -20.39 -2.04 7.79
CA PHE A 122 -20.46 -2.77 6.54
C PHE A 122 -21.79 -3.52 6.36
N ASP A 123 -22.83 -3.16 7.09
CA ASP A 123 -24.14 -3.83 7.06
C ASP A 123 -24.94 -3.62 5.77
N GLY A 124 -24.41 -2.90 4.78
CA GLY A 124 -25.06 -2.68 3.49
C GLY A 124 -24.90 -3.88 2.55
N GLN A 125 -25.99 -4.32 1.92
CA GLN A 125 -25.97 -5.43 0.94
C GLN A 125 -25.04 -5.20 -0.25
N ARG A 126 -24.68 -3.95 -0.54
CA ARG A 126 -23.81 -3.54 -1.66
C ARG A 126 -22.45 -3.03 -1.20
N SER A 127 -22.16 -3.09 0.11
CA SER A 127 -20.88 -2.72 0.69
C SER A 127 -19.94 -3.92 0.74
N ARG A 128 -18.70 -3.72 0.33
CA ARG A 128 -17.65 -4.74 0.36
C ARG A 128 -16.43 -4.20 1.03
N LEU A 129 -15.87 -4.99 1.95
CA LEU A 129 -14.59 -4.72 2.58
C LEU A 129 -13.49 -5.52 1.90
N TYR A 130 -12.45 -4.85 1.42
CA TYR A 130 -11.27 -5.45 0.82
C TYR A 130 -10.07 -5.34 1.74
N CYS A 131 -9.35 -6.46 1.88
CA CYS A 131 -8.12 -6.57 2.64
C CYS A 131 -6.99 -7.09 1.73
N TYR A 132 -5.74 -6.75 2.06
CA TYR A 132 -4.57 -7.05 1.21
C TYR A 132 -3.87 -8.37 1.54
N SER A 133 -4.34 -9.10 2.54
CA SER A 133 -3.71 -10.36 2.96
C SER A 133 -4.68 -11.27 3.71
N PRO A 134 -4.42 -12.59 3.76
CA PRO A 134 -5.15 -13.51 4.59
C PRO A 134 -5.19 -13.10 6.07
N GLU A 135 -4.06 -12.59 6.60
CA GLU A 135 -3.98 -12.08 7.98
C GLU A 135 -5.00 -10.97 8.24
N MET A 136 -5.14 -10.04 7.29
CA MET A 136 -6.10 -8.95 7.40
C MET A 136 -7.54 -9.45 7.26
N ILE A 137 -7.81 -10.43 6.42
CA ILE A 137 -9.13 -11.06 6.30
C ILE A 137 -9.51 -11.74 7.62
N GLU A 138 -8.60 -12.50 8.23
CA GLU A 138 -8.84 -13.15 9.52
C GLU A 138 -9.13 -12.12 10.62
N ARG A 139 -8.39 -11.02 10.64
CA ARG A 139 -8.56 -9.92 11.62
C ARG A 139 -9.93 -9.25 11.54
N TYR A 140 -10.53 -9.21 10.37
CA TYR A 140 -11.84 -8.58 10.12
C TYR A 140 -12.97 -9.58 9.85
N ALA A 141 -12.78 -10.86 10.15
CA ALA A 141 -13.75 -11.92 9.88
C ALA A 141 -15.11 -11.73 10.58
N ASP A 142 -15.12 -11.02 11.71
CA ASP A 142 -16.35 -10.72 12.47
C ASP A 142 -17.17 -9.55 11.90
N HIS A 143 -16.65 -8.85 10.88
CA HIS A 143 -17.36 -7.76 10.23
C HIS A 143 -18.24 -8.26 9.09
N GLN A 144 -19.37 -7.55 8.87
CA GLN A 144 -20.26 -7.81 7.72
C GLN A 144 -20.19 -6.63 6.73
N PRO A 145 -20.05 -6.87 5.43
CA PRO A 145 -19.86 -8.18 4.79
C PRO A 145 -18.51 -8.81 5.17
N ILE A 146 -18.37 -10.12 4.94
CA ILE A 146 -17.11 -10.84 5.19
C ILE A 146 -16.01 -10.20 4.34
N PRO A 147 -14.82 -9.93 4.93
CA PRO A 147 -13.70 -9.37 4.18
C PRO A 147 -13.31 -10.22 2.98
N GLU A 148 -13.08 -9.57 1.85
CA GLU A 148 -12.61 -10.21 0.62
C GLU A 148 -11.14 -9.87 0.38
N LEU A 149 -10.37 -10.84 -0.12
CA LEU A 149 -8.98 -10.60 -0.50
C LEU A 149 -8.94 -9.71 -1.73
N ALA A 150 -8.42 -8.51 -1.58
CA ALA A 150 -8.20 -7.62 -2.70
C ALA A 150 -7.09 -8.15 -3.62
N VAL A 151 -7.17 -7.83 -4.89
CA VAL A 151 -6.00 -7.88 -5.76
C VAL A 151 -4.95 -6.90 -5.24
N HIS A 152 -3.70 -7.07 -5.66
CA HIS A 152 -2.62 -6.22 -5.19
C HIS A 152 -2.83 -4.75 -5.52
N LEU A 153 -2.18 -3.87 -4.76
CA LEU A 153 -2.22 -2.42 -4.97
C LEU A 153 -1.86 -2.08 -6.41
N GLY A 154 -2.74 -1.36 -7.08
CA GLY A 154 -2.45 -0.77 -8.38
C GLY A 154 -1.53 0.44 -8.22
N LEU A 155 -0.64 0.67 -9.21
CA LEU A 155 0.24 1.84 -9.27
C LEU A 155 0.21 2.41 -10.68
N ASP A 156 0.22 3.74 -10.79
CA ASP A 156 0.19 4.48 -12.05
C ASP A 156 1.55 5.07 -12.46
N GLU A 157 2.61 4.76 -11.71
CA GLU A 157 3.94 5.29 -11.96
C GLU A 157 4.58 4.66 -13.20
N GLU A 158 5.33 5.46 -13.97
CA GLU A 158 6.15 4.96 -15.05
C GLU A 158 7.26 4.07 -14.50
N GLU A 159 7.48 2.95 -15.14
CA GLU A 159 8.54 2.03 -14.78
C GLU A 159 9.80 2.30 -15.60
N PRO A 160 10.96 2.43 -14.93
CA PRO A 160 12.25 2.40 -15.65
C PRO A 160 12.50 1.01 -16.23
N PRO A 161 13.37 0.88 -17.22
CA PRO A 161 13.84 -0.42 -17.66
C PRO A 161 14.44 -1.22 -16.51
N ALA A 162 14.09 -2.51 -16.40
CA ALA A 162 14.64 -3.38 -15.38
C ALA A 162 16.17 -3.49 -15.53
N THR A 163 16.88 -3.19 -14.45
CA THR A 163 18.34 -3.30 -14.37
C THR A 163 18.73 -4.04 -13.09
N ALA A 164 19.82 -4.79 -13.17
CA ALA A 164 20.38 -5.42 -11.98
C ALA A 164 21.41 -4.47 -11.36
N GLY A 165 21.05 -3.87 -10.23
CA GLY A 165 21.98 -3.08 -9.44
C GLY A 165 22.97 -3.94 -8.63
N THR A 166 23.80 -3.29 -7.83
CA THR A 166 24.80 -3.97 -6.99
C THR A 166 24.60 -3.80 -5.49
N GLU A 167 23.78 -2.84 -5.07
CA GLU A 167 23.50 -2.51 -3.67
C GLU A 167 22.09 -2.96 -3.29
N LEU A 168 21.91 -3.30 -2.03
CA LEU A 168 20.58 -3.50 -1.46
C LEU A 168 19.89 -2.15 -1.27
N VAL A 169 18.56 -2.13 -1.31
CA VAL A 169 17.75 -0.97 -0.94
C VAL A 169 16.71 -1.34 0.11
N TRP A 170 16.54 -0.50 1.08
CA TRP A 170 15.42 -0.50 2.02
C TRP A 170 14.72 0.85 1.93
N LEU A 171 13.38 0.86 1.89
CA LEU A 171 12.60 2.10 1.78
C LEU A 171 11.40 2.06 2.72
N GLY A 172 11.24 3.12 3.51
CA GLY A 172 10.12 3.28 4.43
C GLY A 172 10.33 4.41 5.43
N ARG A 173 9.39 4.58 6.34
CA ARG A 173 9.58 5.42 7.53
C ARG A 173 10.66 4.79 8.40
N ILE A 174 11.57 5.61 8.88
CA ILE A 174 12.65 5.11 9.75
C ILE A 174 12.16 5.25 11.19
N ASP A 175 11.61 4.15 11.69
CA ASP A 175 11.01 4.01 13.02
C ASP A 175 11.06 2.55 13.51
N GLU A 176 10.60 2.33 14.74
CA GLU A 176 10.52 1.00 15.35
C GLU A 176 9.60 0.05 14.57
N GLU A 177 8.49 0.55 14.03
CA GLU A 177 7.48 -0.27 13.33
C GLU A 177 8.04 -0.89 12.05
N LYS A 178 8.85 -0.13 11.30
CA LYS A 178 9.45 -0.61 10.03
C LYS A 178 10.77 -1.33 10.22
N ALA A 179 11.39 -1.25 11.40
CA ALA A 179 12.54 -2.02 11.84
C ALA A 179 13.72 -2.12 10.83
N PRO A 180 14.18 -0.99 10.21
CA PRO A 180 15.30 -1.04 9.24
C PRO A 180 16.61 -1.58 9.82
N HIS A 181 16.79 -1.56 11.13
CA HIS A 181 17.99 -2.13 11.78
C HIS A 181 18.20 -3.61 11.44
N ILE A 182 17.11 -4.39 11.25
CA ILE A 182 17.21 -5.81 10.87
C ILE A 182 17.74 -5.94 9.43
N ALA A 183 17.25 -5.08 8.50
CA ALA A 183 17.75 -5.05 7.13
C ALA A 183 19.24 -4.69 7.05
N VAL A 184 19.66 -3.67 7.82
CA VAL A 184 21.07 -3.28 7.90
C VAL A 184 21.94 -4.38 8.49
N ARG A 185 21.43 -5.11 9.50
CA ARG A 185 22.15 -6.26 10.07
C ARG A 185 22.26 -7.41 9.06
N ALA A 186 21.23 -7.71 8.28
CA ALA A 186 21.29 -8.72 7.23
C ALA A 186 22.31 -8.33 6.14
N ALA A 187 22.35 -7.06 5.73
CA ALA A 187 23.34 -6.54 4.80
C ALA A 187 24.77 -6.69 5.35
N GLN A 188 24.96 -6.43 6.65
CA GLN A 188 26.26 -6.62 7.32
C GLN A 188 26.70 -8.08 7.32
N ILE A 189 25.81 -9.02 7.60
CA ILE A 189 26.08 -10.47 7.56
C ILE A 189 26.58 -10.90 6.19
N LEU A 190 25.96 -10.35 5.12
CA LEU A 190 26.33 -10.65 3.72
C LEU A 190 27.57 -9.87 3.23
N GLY A 191 28.08 -8.91 4.01
CA GLY A 191 29.13 -8.00 3.53
C GLY A 191 28.69 -7.10 2.39
N ARG A 192 27.38 -6.77 2.29
CA ARG A 192 26.77 -5.99 1.21
C ARG A 192 26.49 -4.56 1.64
N ARG A 193 26.54 -3.64 0.70
CA ARG A 193 26.07 -2.27 0.90
C ARG A 193 24.56 -2.19 0.85
N ILE A 194 23.99 -1.32 1.70
CA ILE A 194 22.56 -1.05 1.75
C ILE A 194 22.29 0.45 1.75
N ARG A 195 21.36 0.88 0.88
CA ARG A 195 20.81 2.22 0.86
C ARG A 195 19.56 2.28 1.71
N ILE A 196 19.51 3.24 2.64
CA ILE A 196 18.33 3.52 3.49
C ILE A 196 17.64 4.77 2.94
N VAL A 197 16.42 4.59 2.47
CA VAL A 197 15.61 5.63 1.84
C VAL A 197 14.36 5.89 2.68
N GLY A 198 14.12 7.14 3.01
CA GLY A 198 12.89 7.58 3.67
C GLY A 198 13.12 8.59 4.78
N PRO A 199 12.04 9.16 5.30
CA PRO A 199 12.08 10.13 6.38
C PRO A 199 12.35 9.46 7.74
N VAL A 200 13.08 10.16 8.61
CA VAL A 200 13.24 9.78 10.01
C VAL A 200 12.00 10.22 10.78
N PHE A 201 11.24 9.24 11.27
CA PHE A 201 10.05 9.47 12.10
C PHE A 201 10.34 9.32 13.59
N ASP A 202 11.34 8.53 13.95
CA ASP A 202 11.78 8.32 15.33
C ASP A 202 13.30 8.49 15.47
N GLU A 203 13.72 9.68 15.87
CA GLU A 203 15.13 9.95 16.13
C GLU A 203 15.68 9.16 17.32
N ALA A 204 14.85 8.80 18.31
CA ALA A 204 15.29 8.01 19.45
C ALA A 204 15.62 6.58 19.02
N TYR A 205 14.84 6.04 18.08
CA TYR A 205 15.12 4.77 17.43
C TYR A 205 16.47 4.82 16.69
N VAL A 206 16.71 5.86 15.88
CA VAL A 206 18.00 6.02 15.16
C VAL A 206 19.17 6.10 16.12
N ARG A 207 19.08 6.89 17.20
CA ARG A 207 20.12 6.97 18.24
C ARG A 207 20.38 5.64 18.92
N ARG A 208 19.34 4.84 19.21
CA ARG A 208 19.46 3.51 19.81
C ARG A 208 20.25 2.53 18.95
N HIS A 209 20.14 2.67 17.62
CA HIS A 209 20.83 1.85 16.63
C HIS A 209 21.99 2.58 15.92
N GLU A 210 22.48 3.71 16.46
CA GLU A 210 23.46 4.60 15.83
C GLU A 210 24.69 3.86 15.31
N ARG A 211 25.27 2.97 16.15
CA ARG A 211 26.46 2.21 15.77
C ARG A 211 26.25 1.35 14.51
N LEU A 212 25.06 0.82 14.34
CA LEU A 212 24.71 -0.01 13.18
C LEU A 212 24.47 0.86 11.96
N PHE A 213 23.71 1.95 12.13
CA PHE A 213 23.37 2.87 11.05
C PHE A 213 24.54 3.74 10.56
N SER A 214 25.60 3.89 11.37
CA SER A 214 26.83 4.62 11.01
C SER A 214 27.92 3.73 10.41
N ALA A 215 27.64 2.45 10.16
CA ALA A 215 28.61 1.54 9.59
C ALA A 215 28.88 1.83 8.11
N ASP A 216 30.11 1.59 7.62
CA ASP A 216 30.58 1.93 6.27
C ASP A 216 29.74 1.30 5.13
N HIS A 217 29.02 0.22 5.41
CA HIS A 217 28.17 -0.45 4.43
C HIS A 217 26.78 0.20 4.29
N VAL A 218 26.44 1.19 5.12
CA VAL A 218 25.15 1.87 5.14
C VAL A 218 25.27 3.23 4.46
N LYS A 219 24.39 3.48 3.49
CA LYS A 219 24.27 4.77 2.82
C LYS A 219 22.90 5.37 3.06
N TRP A 220 22.85 6.47 3.79
CA TRP A 220 21.65 7.27 3.97
C TRP A 220 21.35 8.12 2.74
N ILE A 221 20.14 7.99 2.20
CA ILE A 221 19.71 8.76 1.02
C ILE A 221 18.75 9.88 1.43
N GLY A 222 17.98 9.69 2.51
CA GLY A 222 16.89 10.58 2.88
C GLY A 222 15.59 10.24 2.17
N GLU A 223 14.62 11.13 2.28
CA GLU A 223 13.32 10.97 1.64
C GLU A 223 13.41 11.20 0.13
N LEU A 224 12.83 10.27 -0.63
CA LEU A 224 12.66 10.38 -2.08
C LEU A 224 11.19 10.24 -2.46
N GLY A 225 10.78 10.97 -3.51
CA GLY A 225 9.47 10.86 -4.13
C GLY A 225 9.56 10.75 -5.65
N GLY A 226 8.44 10.39 -6.29
CA GLY A 226 8.32 10.35 -7.74
C GLY A 226 9.44 9.56 -8.46
N PRO A 227 9.91 10.04 -9.63
CA PRO A 227 10.90 9.33 -10.45
C PRO A 227 12.22 9.03 -9.72
N ALA A 228 12.65 9.89 -8.79
CA ALA A 228 13.88 9.67 -8.03
C ALA A 228 13.77 8.45 -7.09
N LYS A 229 12.60 8.23 -6.48
CA LYS A 229 12.31 7.05 -5.67
C LYS A 229 12.30 5.78 -6.54
N THR A 230 11.59 5.83 -7.65
CA THR A 230 11.48 4.70 -8.59
C THR A 230 12.85 4.32 -9.15
N ALA A 231 13.68 5.30 -9.52
CA ALA A 231 15.05 5.06 -9.99
C ALA A 231 15.93 4.45 -8.88
N ALA A 232 15.78 4.90 -7.62
CA ALA A 232 16.54 4.34 -6.50
C ALA A 232 16.18 2.88 -6.21
N ILE A 233 14.94 2.48 -6.45
CA ILE A 233 14.49 1.09 -6.34
C ILE A 233 15.05 0.28 -7.52
N ALA A 234 14.85 0.74 -8.76
CA ALA A 234 15.26 0.04 -9.97
C ALA A 234 16.78 -0.22 -10.05
N ASP A 235 17.58 0.67 -9.45
CA ASP A 235 19.06 0.55 -9.38
C ASP A 235 19.54 -0.31 -8.21
N ALA A 236 18.68 -1.16 -7.63
CA ALA A 236 19.04 -2.07 -6.56
C ALA A 236 19.18 -3.52 -7.06
N SER A 237 20.02 -4.32 -6.39
CA SER A 237 20.06 -5.78 -6.62
C SER A 237 18.85 -6.47 -5.99
N VAL A 238 18.49 -6.08 -4.76
CA VAL A 238 17.34 -6.61 -4.02
C VAL A 238 16.73 -5.50 -3.18
N PHE A 239 15.42 -5.43 -3.15
CA PHE A 239 14.68 -4.63 -2.19
C PHE A 239 14.47 -5.43 -0.90
N VAL A 240 14.93 -4.89 0.22
CA VAL A 240 14.82 -5.54 1.54
C VAL A 240 13.64 -4.95 2.29
N TYR A 241 12.69 -5.79 2.69
CA TYR A 241 11.50 -5.39 3.42
C TYR A 241 11.49 -5.95 4.84
N THR A 242 11.26 -5.07 5.83
CA THR A 242 11.22 -5.42 7.25
C THR A 242 10.09 -4.69 7.98
N TYR A 243 9.65 -5.27 9.08
CA TYR A 243 8.79 -4.62 10.07
C TYR A 243 8.96 -5.28 11.45
N ALA A 244 8.56 -4.59 12.51
CA ALA A 244 8.70 -5.07 13.89
C ALA A 244 7.69 -6.18 14.21
N ARG A 245 8.05 -7.06 15.17
CA ARG A 245 7.24 -8.22 15.61
C ARG A 245 5.77 -7.92 15.91
N PRO A 246 5.45 -6.88 16.70
CA PRO A 246 4.07 -6.59 17.06
C PRO A 246 3.29 -5.87 15.96
N TYR A 247 3.99 -5.36 14.95
CA TYR A 247 3.37 -4.59 13.88
C TYR A 247 2.64 -5.51 12.89
N VAL A 248 1.48 -5.07 12.44
CA VAL A 248 0.73 -5.71 11.35
C VAL A 248 0.73 -4.79 10.16
N GLU A 249 1.31 -5.23 9.07
CA GLU A 249 1.28 -4.49 7.83
C GLU A 249 0.03 -4.86 7.04
N ALA A 250 -0.88 -3.92 6.87
CA ALA A 250 -2.11 -4.15 6.13
C ALA A 250 -1.85 -4.43 4.64
N GLY A 251 -0.97 -3.62 4.03
CA GLY A 251 -0.55 -3.76 2.63
C GLY A 251 0.45 -2.66 2.28
N ALA A 252 1.70 -3.04 2.03
CA ALA A 252 2.75 -2.08 1.73
C ALA A 252 2.85 -1.82 0.22
N ALA A 253 2.71 -0.56 -0.20
CA ALA A 253 2.83 -0.15 -1.59
C ALA A 253 4.20 -0.50 -2.21
N VAL A 254 5.24 -0.58 -1.40
CA VAL A 254 6.60 -0.90 -1.85
C VAL A 254 6.73 -2.26 -2.55
N PHE A 255 5.81 -3.22 -2.31
CA PHE A 255 5.79 -4.46 -3.07
C PHE A 255 5.49 -4.19 -4.55
N GLY A 256 4.45 -3.43 -4.83
CA GLY A 256 4.13 -3.02 -6.19
C GLY A 256 5.23 -2.15 -6.80
N GLU A 257 5.71 -1.16 -6.07
CA GLU A 257 6.78 -0.26 -6.51
C GLU A 257 8.05 -1.03 -6.89
N SER A 258 8.49 -1.97 -6.05
CA SER A 258 9.70 -2.76 -6.30
C SER A 258 9.55 -3.70 -7.47
N LEU A 259 8.47 -4.48 -7.51
CA LEU A 259 8.29 -5.50 -8.56
C LEU A 259 8.04 -4.87 -9.92
N ARG A 260 7.30 -3.75 -10.00
CA ARG A 260 7.13 -3.00 -11.25
C ARG A 260 8.43 -2.36 -11.73
N ALA A 261 9.30 -1.94 -10.83
CA ALA A 261 10.65 -1.47 -11.18
C ALA A 261 11.62 -2.61 -11.59
N GLY A 262 11.19 -3.87 -11.47
CA GLY A 262 12.01 -5.04 -11.80
C GLY A 262 12.97 -5.45 -10.70
N THR A 263 12.85 -4.93 -9.50
CA THR A 263 13.73 -5.25 -8.38
C THR A 263 13.13 -6.39 -7.54
N PRO A 264 13.78 -7.55 -7.47
CA PRO A 264 13.32 -8.66 -6.65
C PRO A 264 13.33 -8.29 -5.16
N MET A 265 12.51 -8.94 -4.36
CA MET A 265 12.35 -8.60 -2.96
C MET A 265 12.74 -9.73 -2.01
N ALA A 266 13.37 -9.34 -0.90
CA ALA A 266 13.52 -10.20 0.27
C ALA A 266 12.73 -9.60 1.43
N ALA A 267 11.73 -10.33 1.92
CA ALA A 267 10.82 -9.84 2.95
C ALA A 267 10.96 -10.65 4.25
N LEU A 268 11.11 -9.94 5.38
CA LEU A 268 11.01 -10.54 6.71
C LEU A 268 9.56 -10.52 7.17
N THR A 269 9.08 -11.65 7.69
CA THR A 269 7.78 -11.74 8.34
C THR A 269 7.88 -12.54 9.64
N TRP A 270 6.97 -12.26 10.58
CA TRP A 270 6.92 -12.92 11.88
C TRP A 270 5.83 -13.98 11.97
N ARG A 271 5.13 -14.24 10.87
CA ARG A 271 4.03 -15.20 10.75
C ARG A 271 3.67 -15.44 9.30
N GLU A 272 2.91 -16.46 9.04
CA GLU A 272 2.36 -16.78 7.73
C GLU A 272 1.16 -15.88 7.36
N GLY A 273 0.78 -15.88 6.08
CA GLY A 273 -0.43 -15.21 5.59
C GLY A 273 -0.38 -13.69 5.54
N THR A 274 0.81 -13.09 5.67
CA THR A 274 1.00 -11.63 5.67
C THR A 274 0.92 -11.03 4.26
N CYS A 275 0.95 -9.70 4.17
CA CYS A 275 0.95 -9.01 2.87
C CYS A 275 2.17 -9.37 2.00
N ALA A 276 3.30 -9.77 2.58
CA ALA A 276 4.45 -10.27 1.82
C ALA A 276 4.12 -11.58 1.09
N HIS A 277 3.45 -12.52 1.76
CA HIS A 277 3.00 -13.77 1.12
C HIS A 277 1.94 -13.53 0.05
N ALA A 278 1.08 -12.54 0.25
CA ALA A 278 0.09 -12.15 -0.76
C ALA A 278 0.74 -11.48 -1.98
N ALA A 279 1.86 -10.76 -1.80
CA ALA A 279 2.51 -9.98 -2.84
C ALA A 279 3.58 -10.74 -3.62
N LEU A 280 4.33 -11.63 -2.98
CA LEU A 280 5.49 -12.33 -3.55
C LEU A 280 5.17 -13.75 -4.01
N CYS A 281 5.97 -14.22 -4.96
CA CYS A 281 6.07 -15.62 -5.35
C CYS A 281 7.54 -15.93 -5.66
N ASP A 282 7.86 -17.22 -5.88
CA ASP A 282 9.24 -17.69 -6.10
C ASP A 282 9.96 -17.02 -7.28
N GLU A 283 9.22 -16.43 -8.23
CA GLU A 283 9.78 -15.69 -9.38
C GLU A 283 9.98 -14.19 -9.09
N THR A 284 9.53 -13.68 -7.95
CA THR A 284 9.57 -12.24 -7.64
C THR A 284 10.28 -11.91 -6.34
N GLY A 285 10.48 -12.89 -5.48
CA GLY A 285 11.15 -12.66 -4.22
C GLY A 285 11.14 -13.85 -3.29
N ALA A 286 11.73 -13.67 -2.12
CA ALA A 286 11.79 -14.65 -1.06
C ALA A 286 11.23 -14.08 0.26
N VAL A 287 10.55 -14.91 1.04
CA VAL A 287 9.98 -14.55 2.34
C VAL A 287 10.68 -15.32 3.45
N ALA A 288 11.33 -14.60 4.35
CA ALA A 288 11.91 -15.14 5.57
C ALA A 288 10.85 -15.11 6.68
N VAL A 289 10.27 -16.25 7.01
CA VAL A 289 9.35 -16.38 8.15
C VAL A 289 10.14 -16.73 9.40
N VAL A 290 9.97 -15.93 10.46
CA VAL A 290 10.71 -16.08 11.72
C VAL A 290 9.72 -16.13 12.89
N ASP A 291 9.95 -17.03 13.84
CA ASP A 291 9.15 -17.08 15.07
C ASP A 291 9.29 -15.74 15.83
N PRO A 292 8.21 -15.09 16.24
CA PRO A 292 8.28 -13.81 16.98
C PRO A 292 9.07 -13.88 18.30
N ARG A 293 9.37 -15.07 18.82
CA ARG A 293 10.19 -15.27 20.03
C ARG A 293 11.69 -15.27 19.77
N GLU A 294 12.08 -15.40 18.50
CA GLU A 294 13.49 -15.38 18.11
C GLU A 294 14.07 -13.97 18.23
N GLU A 295 15.40 -13.91 18.40
CA GLU A 295 16.13 -12.63 18.48
C GLU A 295 16.29 -12.00 17.08
N ASP A 296 16.57 -10.67 17.05
CA ASP A 296 16.83 -9.92 15.80
C ASP A 296 18.01 -10.46 15.01
N GLU A 297 19.00 -11.03 15.68
CA GLU A 297 20.14 -11.66 15.00
C GLU A 297 19.72 -12.89 14.19
N THR A 298 18.80 -13.71 14.71
CA THR A 298 18.23 -14.85 13.98
C THR A 298 17.40 -14.35 12.80
N ALA A 299 16.57 -13.31 13.01
CA ALA A 299 15.79 -12.71 11.97
C ALA A 299 16.67 -12.15 10.84
N ALA A 300 17.75 -11.46 11.19
CA ALA A 300 18.71 -10.93 10.21
C ALA A 300 19.40 -12.03 9.39
N ARG A 301 19.75 -13.17 10.00
CA ARG A 301 20.33 -14.33 9.29
C ARG A 301 19.34 -14.94 8.30
N ARG A 302 18.07 -15.15 8.73
CA ARG A 302 17.01 -15.66 7.84
C ARG A 302 16.73 -14.71 6.70
N LEU A 303 16.75 -13.40 6.98
CA LEU A 303 16.59 -12.38 5.95
C LEU A 303 17.80 -12.35 4.99
N ALA A 304 19.01 -12.58 5.48
CA ALA A 304 20.20 -12.73 4.63
C ALA A 304 20.05 -13.90 3.65
N ASP A 305 19.61 -15.06 4.12
CA ASP A 305 19.33 -16.23 3.25
C ASP A 305 18.27 -15.88 2.16
N ALA A 306 17.22 -15.13 2.54
CA ALA A 306 16.20 -14.68 1.59
C ALA A 306 16.75 -13.65 0.59
N ILE A 307 17.68 -12.79 0.99
CA ILE A 307 18.35 -11.84 0.08
C ILE A 307 19.16 -12.60 -0.98
N GLU A 308 19.96 -13.59 -0.59
CA GLU A 308 20.72 -14.41 -1.54
C GLU A 308 19.80 -15.15 -2.54
N GLN A 309 18.68 -15.65 -2.06
CA GLN A 309 17.66 -16.27 -2.91
C GLN A 309 17.07 -15.27 -3.93
N ALA A 310 16.64 -14.10 -3.46
CA ALA A 310 16.05 -13.07 -4.31
C ALA A 310 17.05 -12.52 -5.34
N GLU A 311 18.32 -12.41 -4.98
CA GLU A 311 19.38 -11.90 -5.86
C GLU A 311 19.62 -12.77 -7.10
N SER A 312 19.22 -14.04 -7.06
CA SER A 312 19.35 -14.95 -8.20
C SER A 312 18.25 -14.79 -9.27
N LEU A 313 17.24 -13.95 -9.01
CA LEU A 313 16.07 -13.81 -9.87
C LEU A 313 16.35 -12.88 -11.06
N ASP A 314 15.67 -13.16 -12.17
CA ASP A 314 15.74 -12.34 -13.39
C ASP A 314 14.91 -11.06 -13.24
N HIS A 315 15.57 -9.92 -13.23
CA HIS A 315 14.95 -8.60 -13.05
C HIS A 315 13.89 -8.28 -14.12
N GLN A 316 14.10 -8.70 -15.37
CA GLN A 316 13.12 -8.50 -16.45
C GLN A 316 11.87 -9.34 -16.21
N ARG A 317 12.05 -10.57 -15.73
CA ARG A 317 10.94 -11.45 -15.37
C ARG A 317 10.17 -10.90 -14.18
N VAL A 318 10.87 -10.43 -13.14
CA VAL A 318 10.29 -9.75 -11.99
C VAL A 318 9.43 -8.56 -12.44
N GLN A 319 9.97 -7.70 -13.31
CA GLN A 319 9.24 -6.55 -13.86
C GLN A 319 7.98 -6.96 -14.61
N ALA A 320 8.08 -7.94 -15.50
CA ALA A 320 6.93 -8.42 -16.27
C ALA A 320 5.79 -8.91 -15.37
N ILE A 321 6.13 -9.67 -14.31
CA ILE A 321 5.16 -10.13 -13.31
C ILE A 321 4.61 -8.96 -12.50
N GLY A 322 5.48 -8.04 -12.06
CA GLY A 322 5.10 -6.86 -11.30
C GLY A 322 4.12 -5.97 -12.05
N MET A 323 4.40 -5.67 -13.30
CA MET A 323 3.53 -4.87 -14.17
C MET A 323 2.17 -5.53 -14.40
N GLN A 324 2.15 -6.86 -14.57
CA GLN A 324 0.90 -7.59 -14.73
C GLN A 324 0.08 -7.63 -13.44
N ARG A 325 0.73 -7.84 -12.30
CA ARG A 325 0.09 -8.09 -11.02
C ARG A 325 -0.40 -6.80 -10.33
N PHE A 326 0.38 -5.72 -10.46
CA PHE A 326 0.11 -4.41 -9.87
C PHE A 326 -0.35 -3.39 -10.91
N ASP A 327 -1.15 -3.82 -11.86
CA ASP A 327 -1.74 -2.97 -12.89
C ASP A 327 -2.97 -2.23 -12.35
N PRO A 328 -3.03 -0.89 -12.45
CA PRO A 328 -4.17 -0.11 -11.91
C PRO A 328 -5.50 -0.45 -12.56
N VAL A 329 -5.51 -0.78 -13.86
CA VAL A 329 -6.74 -1.15 -14.57
C VAL A 329 -7.28 -2.47 -14.04
N ARG A 330 -6.40 -3.47 -13.88
CA ARG A 330 -6.76 -4.77 -13.31
C ARG A 330 -7.24 -4.66 -11.87
N HIS A 331 -6.56 -3.83 -11.08
CA HIS A 331 -6.97 -3.57 -9.70
C HIS A 331 -8.38 -2.99 -9.64
N PHE A 332 -8.65 -1.98 -10.46
CA PHE A 332 -9.98 -1.40 -10.56
C PHE A 332 -11.03 -2.40 -11.06
N GLN A 333 -10.72 -3.18 -12.09
CA GLN A 333 -11.63 -4.19 -12.64
C GLN A 333 -11.99 -5.26 -11.59
N ALA A 334 -11.03 -5.68 -10.77
CA ALA A 334 -11.29 -6.66 -9.71
C ALA A 334 -12.22 -6.10 -8.62
N MET A 335 -12.06 -4.83 -8.22
CA MET A 335 -12.95 -4.21 -7.23
C MET A 335 -14.33 -3.87 -7.80
N SER A 336 -14.44 -3.60 -9.10
CA SER A 336 -15.69 -3.26 -9.77
C SER A 336 -16.47 -4.47 -10.29
N ALA A 337 -15.83 -5.65 -10.34
CA ALA A 337 -16.49 -6.88 -10.74
C ALA A 337 -17.59 -7.21 -9.72
N ARG A 338 -18.84 -7.30 -10.18
CA ARG A 338 -19.92 -7.83 -9.36
C ARG A 338 -19.66 -9.32 -9.16
N SER A 339 -19.68 -9.77 -7.92
CA SER A 339 -19.77 -11.22 -7.68
C SER A 339 -21.05 -11.70 -8.31
N CYS A 340 -20.95 -12.50 -9.36
CA CYS A 340 -22.09 -13.19 -9.97
C CYS A 340 -22.66 -14.21 -9.01
#